data_b7770c84737da660c0a4467526dcc782
#
_entry.id   b7770c84737da660c0a4467526dcc782
#
_cell.length_a   1.000
_cell.length_b   1.000
_cell.length_c   1.000
_cell.angle_alpha   90.00
_cell.angle_beta   90.00
_cell.angle_gamma   90.00
#
_symmetry.space_group_name_H-M   'P 1'
#
loop_
_entity.id
_entity.type
_entity.pdbx_description
1 polymer ?
#
loop_
_entity_poly.entity_id
_entity_poly.type
_entity_poly.pdbx_seq_one_letter_code
_entity_poly.pdbx_strand_id
1 'polypeptide(L)'
;MYDPTSLMIISRTPLRASFCGGGTDIDSFSKSEEIGGKVVSLAIDKYIHVLVNKRFDERVRVSYSSLELVDDFEDLKHELVREAMRLTGVTSGVEITTIADIPSRGTGLGSSSTVTVGLLNALHKFAGRDASPDQLAEEACLIEIDILGQPIGRQDQYAAAFGGINVISFDSEGVRVEPIMVSCESQIRDEFTLVFTGLSRSASEVLREDPRDPNLSLIHISEP
;
A
#
# COMPACT_ATOMS: atom_id res chain seq x y z
N MET A 1 -24.32 15.12 -25.77
CA MET A 1 -23.93 16.05 -24.68
C MET A 1 -22.98 15.29 -23.80
N TYR A 2 -21.73 15.72 -23.70
CA TYR A 2 -20.70 15.06 -22.87
C TYR A 2 -21.05 15.35 -21.41
N ASP A 3 -21.30 14.29 -20.62
CA ASP A 3 -21.52 14.40 -19.17
C ASP A 3 -20.13 14.35 -18.49
N PRO A 4 -19.64 15.47 -17.94
CA PRO A 4 -18.35 15.49 -17.25
C PRO A 4 -18.35 14.65 -15.94
N THR A 5 -19.49 14.15 -15.51
CA THR A 5 -19.63 13.27 -14.32
C THR A 5 -19.40 11.78 -14.63
N SER A 6 -19.17 11.42 -15.87
CA SER A 6 -18.90 10.04 -16.31
C SER A 6 -17.38 9.78 -16.45
N LEU A 7 -16.56 10.41 -15.63
CA LEU A 7 -15.13 10.23 -15.70
C LEU A 7 -14.71 8.92 -15.02
N MET A 8 -14.07 8.04 -15.77
CA MET A 8 -13.36 6.90 -15.21
C MET A 8 -12.07 7.40 -14.55
N ILE A 9 -11.90 7.11 -13.27
CA ILE A 9 -10.67 7.40 -12.52
C ILE A 9 -9.75 6.19 -12.60
N ILE A 10 -8.48 6.44 -12.87
CA ILE A 10 -7.42 5.42 -12.83
C ILE A 10 -6.33 5.90 -11.88
N SER A 11 -6.15 5.18 -10.79
CA SER A 11 -5.00 5.34 -9.90
C SER A 11 -3.92 4.35 -10.33
N ARG A 12 -2.68 4.81 -10.43
CA ARG A 12 -1.50 4.00 -10.69
C ARG A 12 -0.54 4.16 -9.52
N THR A 13 -0.40 3.11 -8.72
CA THR A 13 0.35 3.15 -7.47
C THR A 13 1.56 2.22 -7.56
N PRO A 14 2.79 2.70 -7.30
CA PRO A 14 3.98 1.89 -7.43
C PRO A 14 4.12 0.88 -6.29
N LEU A 15 4.67 -0.27 -6.63
CA LEU A 15 5.20 -1.21 -5.65
C LEU A 15 6.56 -0.73 -5.13
N ARG A 16 7.02 -1.31 -4.02
CA ARG A 16 8.27 -0.90 -3.38
C ARG A 16 9.25 -2.05 -3.18
N ALA A 17 10.53 -1.74 -3.22
CA ALA A 17 11.60 -2.54 -2.64
C ALA A 17 12.18 -1.82 -1.42
N SER A 18 12.43 -2.55 -0.34
CA SER A 18 13.03 -2.03 0.89
C SER A 18 14.50 -2.47 0.92
N PHE A 19 15.43 -1.52 0.99
CA PHE A 19 16.87 -1.84 1.01
C PHE A 19 17.35 -2.23 2.40
N CYS A 20 16.87 -1.52 3.42
CA CYS A 20 17.22 -1.77 4.81
C CYS A 20 16.17 -1.20 5.76
N GLY A 21 16.19 -1.68 6.99
CA GLY A 21 15.36 -1.18 8.09
C GLY A 21 13.98 -1.85 8.17
N GLY A 22 13.65 -2.80 7.31
CA GLY A 22 12.36 -3.52 7.39
C GLY A 22 12.16 -4.16 8.76
N GLY A 23 10.95 -4.03 9.32
CA GLY A 23 10.60 -4.46 10.67
C GLY A 23 10.79 -3.39 11.75
N THR A 24 11.61 -2.36 11.50
CA THR A 24 11.74 -1.23 12.46
C THR A 24 10.55 -0.26 12.39
N ASP A 25 9.71 -0.42 11.41
CA ASP A 25 8.46 0.32 11.16
C ASP A 25 7.25 -0.22 11.94
N ILE A 26 7.43 -1.32 12.69
CA ILE A 26 6.40 -1.89 13.55
C ILE A 26 6.34 -1.06 14.85
N ASP A 27 5.11 -0.74 15.30
CA ASP A 27 4.88 0.12 16.46
C ASP A 27 5.58 -0.37 17.75
N SER A 28 5.66 -1.68 17.96
CA SER A 28 6.36 -2.26 19.11
C SER A 28 7.85 -1.98 19.12
N PHE A 29 8.49 -1.77 17.96
CA PHE A 29 9.88 -1.36 17.85
C PHE A 29 10.00 0.16 17.82
N SER A 30 9.35 0.82 16.88
CA SER A 30 9.53 2.25 16.61
C SER A 30 9.16 3.16 17.78
N LYS A 31 8.23 2.73 18.63
CA LYS A 31 7.81 3.48 19.83
C LYS A 31 8.58 3.10 21.09
N SER A 32 9.26 1.95 21.11
CA SER A 32 10.05 1.49 22.26
C SER A 32 11.49 1.98 22.22
N GLU A 33 12.02 2.26 21.05
CA GLU A 33 13.39 2.71 20.86
C GLU A 33 13.49 4.24 20.87
N GLU A 34 14.46 4.78 21.60
CA GLU A 34 14.68 6.23 21.69
C GLU A 34 14.98 6.87 20.32
N ILE A 35 15.60 6.11 19.42
CA ILE A 35 15.97 6.56 18.07
C ILE A 35 14.82 6.34 17.07
N GLY A 36 13.81 5.55 17.45
CA GLY A 36 12.73 5.13 16.55
C GLY A 36 13.17 4.12 15.48
N GLY A 37 12.34 3.92 14.48
CA GLY A 37 12.60 3.08 13.32
C GLY A 37 12.94 3.88 12.08
N LYS A 38 13.71 3.30 11.15
CA LYS A 38 13.99 3.90 9.84
C LYS A 38 14.06 2.85 8.76
N VAL A 39 13.46 3.18 7.61
CA VAL A 39 13.47 2.33 6.40
C VAL A 39 13.96 3.14 5.23
N VAL A 40 14.80 2.54 4.38
CA VAL A 40 15.13 3.07 3.06
C VAL A 40 14.33 2.29 2.02
N SER A 41 13.43 2.98 1.34
CA SER A 41 12.49 2.40 0.38
C SER A 41 12.65 3.02 -1.00
N LEU A 42 12.49 2.18 -2.03
CA LEU A 42 12.53 2.55 -3.45
C LEU A 42 11.23 2.11 -4.12
N ALA A 43 10.54 3.03 -4.78
CA ALA A 43 9.46 2.68 -5.70
C ALA A 43 10.03 2.01 -6.95
N ILE A 44 9.47 0.86 -7.34
CA ILE A 44 9.91 0.11 -8.51
C ILE A 44 8.96 0.31 -9.69
N ASP A 45 9.41 -0.01 -10.91
CA ASP A 45 8.60 0.08 -12.14
C ASP A 45 7.65 -1.13 -12.28
N LYS A 46 6.90 -1.38 -11.21
CA LYS A 46 5.78 -2.32 -11.13
C LYS A 46 4.66 -1.66 -10.35
N TYR A 47 3.45 -1.80 -10.83
CA TYR A 47 2.33 -1.00 -10.37
C TYR A 47 1.11 -1.85 -10.04
N ILE A 48 0.28 -1.28 -9.20
CA ILE A 48 -1.12 -1.68 -9.07
C ILE A 48 -1.97 -0.54 -9.64
N HIS A 49 -2.88 -0.90 -10.50
CA HIS A 49 -3.85 0.00 -11.10
C HIS A 49 -5.21 -0.23 -10.47
N VAL A 50 -5.83 0.82 -10.02
CA VAL A 50 -7.21 0.82 -9.53
C VAL A 50 -8.05 1.70 -10.43
N LEU A 51 -9.04 1.08 -11.06
CA LEU A 51 -10.00 1.76 -11.92
C LEU A 51 -11.31 1.92 -11.15
N VAL A 52 -11.84 3.13 -11.11
CA VAL A 52 -13.13 3.43 -10.49
C VAL A 52 -14.02 4.11 -11.54
N ASN A 53 -15.19 3.53 -11.78
CA ASN A 53 -16.14 4.05 -12.75
C ASN A 53 -17.55 4.09 -12.16
N LYS A 54 -18.33 5.10 -12.55
CA LYS A 54 -19.74 5.22 -12.15
C LYS A 54 -20.57 4.16 -12.85
N ARG A 55 -21.44 3.50 -12.11
CA ARG A 55 -22.42 2.57 -12.66
C ARG A 55 -23.74 3.28 -13.01
N PHE A 56 -24.51 2.62 -13.84
CA PHE A 56 -25.86 3.06 -14.18
C PHE A 56 -26.88 2.75 -13.06
N ASP A 57 -26.63 1.67 -12.32
CA ASP A 57 -27.42 1.24 -11.16
C ASP A 57 -26.69 1.61 -9.85
N GLU A 58 -27.38 1.48 -8.71
CA GLU A 58 -26.84 1.80 -7.39
C GLU A 58 -25.97 0.67 -6.79
N ARG A 59 -25.78 -0.43 -7.49
CA ARG A 59 -24.99 -1.57 -7.00
C ARG A 59 -23.49 -1.27 -7.02
N VAL A 60 -22.76 -2.05 -6.24
CA VAL A 60 -21.30 -2.03 -6.20
C VAL A 60 -20.79 -3.29 -6.91
N ARG A 61 -19.90 -3.11 -7.89
CA ARG A 61 -19.18 -4.20 -8.56
C ARG A 61 -17.69 -4.07 -8.28
N VAL A 62 -17.07 -5.13 -7.76
CA VAL A 62 -15.63 -5.20 -7.52
C VAL A 62 -15.03 -6.36 -8.29
N SER A 63 -14.01 -6.08 -9.10
CA SER A 63 -13.28 -7.05 -9.90
C SER A 63 -11.80 -7.05 -9.50
N TYR A 64 -11.32 -8.22 -9.06
CA TYR A 64 -9.93 -8.48 -8.69
C TYR A 64 -9.59 -9.92 -9.11
N SER A 65 -8.94 -10.76 -8.30
CA SER A 65 -8.83 -12.22 -8.56
C SER A 65 -10.19 -12.95 -8.49
N SER A 66 -11.20 -12.25 -8.01
CA SER A 66 -12.62 -12.67 -7.97
C SER A 66 -13.51 -11.54 -8.45
N LEU A 67 -14.79 -11.83 -8.66
CA LEU A 67 -15.80 -10.85 -9.01
C LEU A 67 -16.88 -10.85 -7.93
N GLU A 68 -17.18 -9.66 -7.41
CA GLU A 68 -18.29 -9.42 -6.49
C GLU A 68 -19.25 -8.41 -7.10
N LEU A 69 -20.54 -8.66 -6.95
CA LEU A 69 -21.61 -7.74 -7.31
C LEU A 69 -22.63 -7.77 -6.17
N VAL A 70 -22.75 -6.65 -5.47
CA VAL A 70 -23.56 -6.53 -4.26
C VAL A 70 -24.49 -5.33 -4.35
N ASP A 71 -25.61 -5.40 -3.64
CA ASP A 71 -26.56 -4.28 -3.51
C ASP A 71 -26.10 -3.31 -2.39
N ASP A 72 -25.50 -3.83 -1.32
CA ASP A 72 -24.90 -3.06 -0.24
C ASP A 72 -23.39 -3.32 -0.20
N PHE A 73 -22.59 -2.25 -0.13
CA PHE A 73 -21.12 -2.36 -0.05
C PHE A 73 -20.64 -3.09 1.22
N GLU A 74 -21.45 -3.12 2.27
CA GLU A 74 -21.15 -3.87 3.50
C GLU A 74 -21.07 -5.38 3.27
N ASP A 75 -21.73 -5.90 2.21
CA ASP A 75 -21.69 -7.31 1.84
C ASP A 75 -20.42 -7.71 1.06
N LEU A 76 -19.54 -6.76 0.75
CA LEU A 76 -18.27 -7.03 0.10
C LEU A 76 -17.36 -7.90 0.98
N LYS A 77 -16.84 -8.97 0.40
CA LYS A 77 -15.86 -9.86 1.04
C LYS A 77 -14.46 -9.28 0.99
N HIS A 78 -14.17 -8.43 0.00
CA HIS A 78 -12.88 -7.77 -0.12
C HIS A 78 -12.77 -6.63 0.91
N GLU A 79 -12.20 -6.94 2.07
CA GLU A 79 -12.16 -6.05 3.23
C GLU A 79 -11.51 -4.69 2.94
N LEU A 80 -10.38 -4.66 2.22
CA LEU A 80 -9.70 -3.40 1.89
C LEU A 80 -10.59 -2.48 1.04
N VAL A 81 -11.34 -3.04 0.09
CA VAL A 81 -12.27 -2.26 -0.73
C VAL A 81 -13.41 -1.74 0.12
N ARG A 82 -14.01 -2.61 0.95
CA ARG A 82 -15.12 -2.24 1.83
C ARG A 82 -14.74 -1.10 2.76
N GLU A 83 -13.60 -1.20 3.44
CA GLU A 83 -13.15 -0.17 4.37
C GLU A 83 -12.74 1.13 3.67
N ALA A 84 -12.09 1.04 2.49
CA ALA A 84 -11.79 2.23 1.69
C ALA A 84 -13.05 2.95 1.20
N MET A 85 -14.09 2.20 0.80
CA MET A 85 -15.40 2.75 0.44
C MET A 85 -16.07 3.43 1.63
N ARG A 86 -16.03 2.79 2.81
CA ARG A 86 -16.59 3.36 4.05
C ARG A 86 -15.91 4.67 4.41
N LEU A 87 -14.59 4.71 4.39
CA LEU A 87 -13.81 5.87 4.78
C LEU A 87 -13.98 7.03 3.80
N THR A 88 -14.06 6.74 2.52
CA THR A 88 -14.24 7.77 1.48
C THR A 88 -15.70 8.18 1.29
N GLY A 89 -16.67 7.44 1.84
CA GLY A 89 -18.10 7.71 1.69
C GLY A 89 -18.65 7.39 0.29
N VAL A 90 -17.91 6.65 -0.54
CA VAL A 90 -18.36 6.16 -1.83
C VAL A 90 -18.99 4.78 -1.61
N THR A 91 -20.30 4.72 -1.41
CA THR A 91 -20.99 3.53 -0.89
C THR A 91 -21.87 2.82 -1.90
N SER A 92 -22.16 3.43 -3.05
CA SER A 92 -23.03 2.84 -4.08
C SER A 92 -22.73 3.35 -5.50
N GLY A 93 -23.31 2.73 -6.49
CA GLY A 93 -23.27 3.19 -7.88
C GLY A 93 -21.89 3.18 -8.51
N VAL A 94 -21.00 2.26 -8.09
CA VAL A 94 -19.61 2.25 -8.48
C VAL A 94 -19.12 0.88 -8.92
N GLU A 95 -18.27 0.88 -9.93
CA GLU A 95 -17.49 -0.29 -10.35
C GLU A 95 -16.02 -0.03 -10.07
N ILE A 96 -15.38 -0.96 -9.34
CA ILE A 96 -13.98 -0.91 -8.95
C ILE A 96 -13.27 -2.13 -9.56
N THR A 97 -12.17 -1.90 -10.27
CA THR A 97 -11.35 -2.97 -10.84
C THR A 97 -9.89 -2.77 -10.43
N THR A 98 -9.25 -3.82 -9.93
CA THR A 98 -7.83 -3.81 -9.59
C THR A 98 -7.03 -4.68 -10.57
N ILE A 99 -5.94 -4.15 -11.09
CA ILE A 99 -5.02 -4.84 -12.00
C ILE A 99 -3.59 -4.67 -11.44
N ALA A 100 -2.84 -5.76 -11.36
CA ALA A 100 -1.48 -5.76 -10.83
C ALA A 100 -0.49 -6.27 -11.86
N ASP A 101 0.71 -5.64 -11.93
CA ASP A 101 1.82 -6.07 -12.79
C ASP A 101 2.56 -7.31 -12.25
N ILE A 102 2.19 -7.76 -11.06
CA ILE A 102 2.80 -8.90 -10.36
C ILE A 102 1.73 -9.87 -9.86
N PRO A 103 2.10 -11.10 -9.49
CA PRO A 103 1.17 -12.01 -8.80
C PRO A 103 0.57 -11.36 -7.55
N SER A 104 -0.72 -11.57 -7.33
CA SER A 104 -1.52 -10.86 -6.33
C SER A 104 -1.17 -11.15 -4.86
N ARG A 105 -0.32 -12.15 -4.57
CA ARG A 105 -0.01 -12.57 -3.19
C ARG A 105 1.45 -12.95 -3.01
N GLY A 106 1.99 -12.61 -1.83
CA GLY A 106 3.23 -13.18 -1.31
C GLY A 106 4.51 -12.80 -2.04
N THR A 107 4.54 -11.66 -2.71
CA THR A 107 5.72 -11.18 -3.45
C THR A 107 6.72 -10.40 -2.57
N GLY A 108 6.33 -10.02 -1.35
CA GLY A 108 7.17 -9.19 -0.48
C GLY A 108 7.34 -7.74 -0.95
N LEU A 109 6.58 -7.29 -1.94
CA LEU A 109 6.71 -5.96 -2.57
C LEU A 109 5.68 -4.93 -2.07
N GLY A 110 5.01 -5.19 -0.94
CA GLY A 110 4.03 -4.27 -0.35
C GLY A 110 2.69 -4.20 -1.10
N SER A 111 2.31 -5.28 -1.81
CA SER A 111 1.16 -5.25 -2.72
C SER A 111 -0.18 -4.95 -2.04
N SER A 112 -0.42 -5.41 -0.80
CA SER A 112 -1.65 -5.12 -0.05
C SER A 112 -1.81 -3.61 0.15
N SER A 113 -0.81 -3.00 0.77
CA SER A 113 -0.82 -1.56 1.07
C SER A 113 -0.83 -0.71 -0.20
N THR A 114 -0.18 -1.17 -1.28
CA THR A 114 -0.26 -0.52 -2.59
C THR A 114 -1.69 -0.54 -3.15
N VAL A 115 -2.44 -1.65 -2.96
CA VAL A 115 -3.88 -1.70 -3.30
C VAL A 115 -4.66 -0.69 -2.47
N THR A 116 -4.45 -0.67 -1.15
CA THR A 116 -5.19 0.21 -0.23
C THR A 116 -4.95 1.68 -0.56
N VAL A 117 -3.71 2.10 -0.76
CA VAL A 117 -3.36 3.47 -1.17
C VAL A 117 -3.98 3.82 -2.53
N GLY A 118 -3.90 2.90 -3.50
CA GLY A 118 -4.49 3.09 -4.82
C GLY A 118 -6.02 3.22 -4.79
N LEU A 119 -6.69 2.42 -3.96
CA LEU A 119 -8.14 2.51 -3.72
C LEU A 119 -8.53 3.86 -3.13
N LEU A 120 -7.86 4.26 -2.05
CA LEU A 120 -8.12 5.55 -1.38
C LEU A 120 -7.94 6.71 -2.35
N ASN A 121 -6.83 6.74 -3.08
CA ASN A 121 -6.57 7.80 -4.06
C ASN A 121 -7.66 7.87 -5.14
N ALA A 122 -8.03 6.72 -5.73
CA ALA A 122 -9.06 6.68 -6.76
C ALA A 122 -10.44 7.04 -6.22
N LEU A 123 -10.82 6.57 -5.03
CA LEU A 123 -12.12 6.83 -4.42
C LEU A 123 -12.24 8.28 -3.94
N HIS A 124 -11.21 8.87 -3.35
CA HIS A 124 -11.20 10.31 -3.03
C HIS A 124 -11.40 11.14 -4.29
N LYS A 125 -10.66 10.84 -5.34
CA LYS A 125 -10.80 11.55 -6.62
C LYS A 125 -12.19 11.36 -7.23
N PHE A 126 -12.75 10.17 -7.16
CA PHE A 126 -14.11 9.87 -7.60
C PHE A 126 -15.16 10.68 -6.80
N ALA A 127 -14.93 10.87 -5.51
CA ALA A 127 -15.74 11.71 -4.64
C ALA A 127 -15.48 13.23 -4.79
N GLY A 128 -14.65 13.63 -5.78
CA GLY A 128 -14.33 15.04 -6.04
C GLY A 128 -13.36 15.68 -5.05
N ARG A 129 -12.57 14.89 -4.33
CA ARG A 129 -11.56 15.33 -3.36
C ARG A 129 -10.16 14.98 -3.83
N ASP A 130 -9.20 15.79 -3.46
CA ASP A 130 -7.78 15.48 -3.59
C ASP A 130 -7.24 15.13 -2.19
N ALA A 131 -6.53 14.00 -2.08
CA ALA A 131 -5.86 13.57 -0.87
C ALA A 131 -4.34 13.70 -1.04
N SER A 132 -3.65 14.20 -0.01
CA SER A 132 -2.19 14.28 -0.01
C SER A 132 -1.56 12.88 0.18
N PRO A 133 -0.28 12.69 -0.19
CA PRO A 133 0.42 11.44 0.09
C PRO A 133 0.40 11.05 1.58
N ASP A 134 0.58 12.02 2.47
CA ASP A 134 0.49 11.78 3.92
C ASP A 134 -0.89 11.26 4.32
N GLN A 135 -1.94 11.94 3.88
CA GLN A 135 -3.32 11.51 4.16
C GLN A 135 -3.59 10.10 3.64
N LEU A 136 -3.17 9.79 2.40
CA LEU A 136 -3.36 8.46 1.81
C LEU A 136 -2.63 7.38 2.60
N ALA A 137 -1.41 7.66 3.07
CA ALA A 137 -0.62 6.74 3.87
C ALA A 137 -1.25 6.49 5.25
N GLU A 138 -1.67 7.57 5.93
CA GLU A 138 -2.33 7.49 7.25
C GLU A 138 -3.66 6.74 7.17
N GLU A 139 -4.50 7.04 6.20
CA GLU A 139 -5.76 6.35 5.98
C GLU A 139 -5.56 4.87 5.63
N ALA A 140 -4.52 4.54 4.85
CA ALA A 140 -4.17 3.15 4.55
C ALA A 140 -3.69 2.41 5.80
N CYS A 141 -2.86 3.03 6.64
CA CYS A 141 -2.47 2.48 7.95
C CYS A 141 -3.69 2.26 8.85
N LEU A 142 -4.59 3.24 8.93
CA LEU A 142 -5.84 3.13 9.70
C LEU A 142 -6.65 1.91 9.26
N ILE A 143 -6.82 1.70 7.94
CA ILE A 143 -7.57 0.56 7.43
C ILE A 143 -6.87 -0.75 7.76
N GLU A 144 -5.60 -0.89 7.38
CA GLU A 144 -4.92 -2.18 7.45
C GLU A 144 -4.55 -2.57 8.90
N ILE A 145 -4.04 -1.62 9.68
CA ILE A 145 -3.51 -1.89 11.03
C ILE A 145 -4.61 -1.78 12.08
N ASP A 146 -5.32 -0.64 12.11
CA ASP A 146 -6.23 -0.36 13.23
C ASP A 146 -7.60 -1.02 13.03
N ILE A 147 -8.19 -0.95 11.82
CA ILE A 147 -9.52 -1.50 11.56
C ILE A 147 -9.46 -3.01 11.31
N LEU A 148 -8.56 -3.46 10.42
CA LEU A 148 -8.46 -4.88 10.05
C LEU A 148 -7.51 -5.68 10.94
N GLY A 149 -6.77 -5.02 11.83
CA GLY A 149 -5.89 -5.65 12.79
C GLY A 149 -4.76 -6.46 12.17
N GLN A 150 -4.26 -6.05 10.99
CA GLN A 150 -3.17 -6.75 10.34
C GLN A 150 -1.86 -6.53 11.10
N PRO A 151 -1.08 -7.58 11.41
CA PRO A 151 0.18 -7.48 12.14
C PRO A 151 1.30 -7.06 11.17
N ILE A 152 1.25 -5.85 10.66
CA ILE A 152 2.21 -5.29 9.70
C ILE A 152 2.75 -3.95 10.20
N GLY A 153 3.88 -3.51 9.65
CA GLY A 153 4.40 -2.17 9.89
C GLY A 153 3.79 -1.13 8.95
N ARG A 154 4.30 0.09 9.04
CA ARG A 154 3.75 1.26 8.33
C ARG A 154 4.54 1.63 7.07
N GLN A 155 5.65 0.97 6.75
CA GLN A 155 6.52 1.35 5.64
C GLN A 155 5.83 1.30 4.28
N ASP A 156 4.98 0.30 4.06
CA ASP A 156 4.43 -0.02 2.75
C ASP A 156 3.42 1.03 2.28
N GLN A 157 2.59 1.51 3.20
CA GLN A 157 1.60 2.55 2.95
C GLN A 157 2.26 3.87 2.56
N TYR A 158 3.30 4.28 3.32
CA TYR A 158 4.05 5.50 3.02
C TYR A 158 4.86 5.37 1.74
N ALA A 159 5.55 4.25 1.52
CA ALA A 159 6.31 4.01 0.31
C ALA A 159 5.42 4.04 -0.95
N ALA A 160 4.22 3.44 -0.89
CA ALA A 160 3.25 3.44 -1.98
C ALA A 160 2.65 4.82 -2.25
N ALA A 161 2.37 5.61 -1.20
CA ALA A 161 1.77 6.93 -1.32
C ALA A 161 2.74 7.98 -1.87
N PHE A 162 4.00 7.96 -1.43
CA PHE A 162 5.00 8.93 -1.82
C PHE A 162 5.73 8.56 -3.12
N GLY A 163 5.92 7.27 -3.38
CA GLY A 163 6.75 6.84 -4.51
C GLY A 163 8.21 7.31 -4.40
N GLY A 164 9.01 7.16 -5.45
CA GLY A 164 10.40 7.61 -5.45
C GLY A 164 11.33 6.83 -4.53
N ILE A 165 12.42 7.44 -4.09
CA ILE A 165 13.38 6.88 -3.13
C ILE A 165 13.32 7.72 -1.86
N ASN A 166 13.04 7.09 -0.71
CA ASN A 166 12.83 7.80 0.54
C ASN A 166 13.53 7.13 1.71
N VAL A 167 13.95 7.94 2.67
CA VAL A 167 14.12 7.55 4.06
C VAL A 167 12.79 7.80 4.76
N ILE A 168 12.21 6.76 5.35
CA ILE A 168 10.99 6.85 6.12
C ILE A 168 11.36 6.60 7.58
N SER A 169 11.13 7.58 8.43
CA SER A 169 11.41 7.52 9.87
C SER A 169 10.12 7.37 10.66
N PHE A 170 10.14 6.49 11.64
CA PHE A 170 9.00 6.15 12.50
C PHE A 170 9.39 6.36 13.96
N ASP A 171 8.64 7.16 14.68
CA ASP A 171 8.84 7.39 16.11
C ASP A 171 7.51 7.64 16.85
N SER A 172 7.59 8.03 18.11
CA SER A 172 6.42 8.33 18.94
C SER A 172 5.65 9.58 18.49
N GLU A 173 6.27 10.46 17.69
CA GLU A 173 5.63 11.67 17.17
C GLU A 173 4.91 11.41 15.84
N GLY A 174 5.24 10.31 15.15
CA GLY A 174 4.61 9.93 13.89
C GLY A 174 5.58 9.40 12.85
N VAL A 175 5.27 9.66 11.59
CA VAL A 175 6.07 9.22 10.43
C VAL A 175 6.57 10.43 9.66
N ARG A 176 7.84 10.41 9.29
CA ARG A 176 8.45 11.43 8.44
C ARG A 176 9.04 10.79 7.20
N VAL A 177 8.77 11.37 6.04
CA VAL A 177 9.28 10.90 4.75
C VAL A 177 10.23 11.93 4.19
N GLU A 178 11.47 11.53 3.99
CA GLU A 178 12.54 12.37 3.43
C GLU A 178 12.97 11.80 2.08
N PRO A 179 12.68 12.49 0.95
CA PRO A 179 13.09 12.01 -0.35
C PRO A 179 14.61 12.07 -0.52
N ILE A 180 15.16 10.98 -1.05
CA ILE A 180 16.57 10.90 -1.42
C ILE A 180 16.70 11.37 -2.87
N MET A 181 17.37 12.52 -3.06
CA MET A 181 17.71 13.01 -4.38
C MET A 181 18.92 12.25 -4.92
N VAL A 182 18.69 11.38 -5.90
CA VAL A 182 19.76 10.61 -6.55
C VAL A 182 20.15 11.31 -7.85
N SER A 183 21.42 11.70 -7.96
CA SER A 183 21.96 12.36 -9.18
C SER A 183 22.02 11.42 -10.39
N CYS A 184 21.82 10.12 -10.20
CA CYS A 184 22.00 9.07 -11.23
C CYS A 184 20.86 8.03 -11.15
N GLU A 185 19.60 8.44 -11.34
CA GLU A 185 18.47 7.50 -11.40
C GLU A 185 18.66 6.41 -12.47
N SER A 186 19.29 6.74 -13.60
CA SER A 186 19.61 5.79 -14.65
C SER A 186 20.55 4.66 -14.19
N GLN A 187 21.55 4.97 -13.35
CA GLN A 187 22.47 3.95 -12.83
C GLN A 187 21.76 2.96 -11.91
N ILE A 188 20.90 3.43 -11.00
CA ILE A 188 20.13 2.54 -10.14
C ILE A 188 19.25 1.62 -11.00
N ARG A 189 18.57 2.17 -12.01
CA ARG A 189 17.70 1.39 -12.90
C ARG A 189 18.47 0.30 -13.65
N ASP A 190 19.68 0.60 -14.09
CA ASP A 190 20.48 -0.29 -14.93
C ASP A 190 21.25 -1.35 -14.10
N GLU A 191 21.50 -1.07 -12.80
CA GLU A 191 22.27 -1.96 -11.92
C GLU A 191 21.40 -2.94 -11.14
N PHE A 192 20.09 -2.70 -11.00
CA PHE A 192 19.21 -3.58 -10.25
C PHE A 192 18.34 -4.45 -11.16
N THR A 193 18.29 -5.73 -10.83
CA THR A 193 17.41 -6.70 -11.51
C THR A 193 16.46 -7.33 -10.50
N LEU A 194 15.15 -7.24 -10.74
CA LEU A 194 14.14 -7.93 -9.97
C LEU A 194 13.96 -9.35 -10.49
N VAL A 195 14.25 -10.35 -9.66
CA VAL A 195 14.10 -11.76 -10.01
C VAL A 195 13.02 -12.39 -9.14
N PHE A 196 12.00 -12.97 -9.76
CA PHE A 196 11.00 -13.75 -9.05
C PHE A 196 11.54 -15.15 -8.72
N THR A 197 11.62 -15.48 -7.43
CA THR A 197 12.18 -16.75 -6.94
C THR A 197 11.21 -17.94 -7.03
N GLY A 198 9.96 -17.69 -7.42
CA GLY A 198 8.91 -18.72 -7.43
C GLY A 198 8.30 -19.00 -6.05
N LEU A 199 8.79 -18.37 -4.99
CA LEU A 199 8.28 -18.52 -3.63
C LEU A 199 7.37 -17.35 -3.28
N SER A 200 6.19 -17.67 -2.73
CA SER A 200 5.26 -16.70 -2.17
C SER A 200 5.17 -16.87 -0.67
N ARG A 201 5.32 -15.79 0.11
CA ARG A 201 5.17 -15.78 1.56
C ARG A 201 4.25 -14.65 1.97
N SER A 202 3.35 -14.92 2.92
CA SER A 202 2.54 -13.87 3.55
C SER A 202 3.38 -13.09 4.55
N ALA A 203 3.39 -11.76 4.46
CA ALA A 203 4.07 -10.92 5.45
C ALA A 203 3.55 -11.17 6.87
N SER A 204 2.24 -11.38 7.01
CA SER A 204 1.60 -11.68 8.30
C SER A 204 2.01 -13.04 8.89
N GLU A 205 2.37 -14.04 8.06
CA GLU A 205 2.91 -15.31 8.55
C GLU A 205 4.35 -15.14 9.05
N VAL A 206 5.19 -14.46 8.27
CA VAL A 206 6.58 -14.19 8.65
C VAL A 206 6.68 -13.38 9.94
N LEU A 207 5.84 -12.35 10.10
CA LEU A 207 5.84 -11.48 11.28
C LEU A 207 5.19 -12.12 12.51
N ARG A 208 4.38 -13.19 12.35
CA ARG A 208 3.82 -13.96 13.49
C ARG A 208 4.80 -14.98 14.04
N GLU A 209 5.73 -15.47 13.24
CA GLU A 209 6.66 -16.53 13.64
C GLU A 209 7.73 -16.05 14.64
N ASP A 210 8.04 -14.74 14.71
CA ASP A 210 8.93 -14.20 15.74
C ASP A 210 8.68 -12.73 16.11
N PRO A 211 7.71 -12.45 17.00
CA PRO A 211 7.49 -11.07 17.45
C PRO A 211 8.46 -10.61 18.55
N ARG A 212 9.47 -11.40 18.97
CA ARG A 212 10.20 -11.15 20.24
C ARG A 212 11.71 -11.32 20.23
N ASP A 213 12.33 -11.65 19.13
CA ASP A 213 13.79 -11.65 19.10
C ASP A 213 14.32 -10.32 18.55
N PRO A 214 14.63 -9.34 19.41
CA PRO A 214 15.20 -8.05 18.99
C PRO A 214 16.57 -8.22 18.33
N ASN A 215 17.20 -9.42 18.43
CA ASN A 215 18.48 -9.69 17.81
C ASN A 215 18.36 -10.15 16.37
N LEU A 216 17.20 -10.67 15.92
CA LEU A 216 17.00 -11.10 14.53
C LEU A 216 16.88 -9.93 13.56
N SER A 217 16.34 -8.80 13.98
CA SER A 217 16.19 -7.61 13.11
C SER A 217 17.53 -6.90 12.79
N LEU A 218 18.56 -7.12 13.59
CA LEU A 218 19.87 -6.51 13.40
C LEU A 218 20.88 -7.38 12.63
N ILE A 219 20.54 -8.65 12.34
CA ILE A 219 21.50 -9.64 11.82
C ILE A 219 21.34 -9.95 10.34
N HIS A 220 20.33 -9.40 9.65
CA HIS A 220 20.19 -9.63 8.20
C HIS A 220 21.02 -8.72 7.29
N ILE A 221 22.04 -8.05 7.85
CA ILE A 221 23.23 -7.64 7.12
C ILE A 221 24.30 -8.69 7.42
N SER A 222 24.06 -9.91 7.06
CA SER A 222 25.06 -10.95 7.12
C SER A 222 25.78 -11.03 5.78
N GLU A 223 27.01 -10.78 5.89
CA GLU A 223 28.19 -11.11 5.11
C GLU A 223 27.99 -11.95 3.83
N PRO A 224 28.81 -11.64 2.81
CA PRO A 224 28.82 -12.32 1.53
C PRO A 224 29.21 -13.78 1.61
#